data_3b68aeb21f2eedde299f5046194449d1
#
_entry.id   3b68aeb21f2eedde299f5046194449d1
#
_cell.length_a   1.000
_cell.length_b   1.000
_cell.length_c   1.000
_cell.angle_alpha   90.00
_cell.angle_beta   90.00
_cell.angle_gamma   90.00
#
_symmetry.space_group_name_H-M   'P 1'
#
loop_
_entity.id
_entity.type
_entity.pdbx_description
1 polymer ?
#
loop_
_entity_poly.entity_id
_entity_poly.type
_entity_poly.pdbx_seq_one_letter_code
_entity_poly.pdbx_strand_id
1 'polypeptide(L)'
;EMCGRDWSSDVCSSDLDEAGIKSITFQVNGENAYGYLKSEKGVHRLVRISPFNAAGKRQTSFVSCDVMPDIEEDLDIEVKDEDIRIDTYRSSGAGGQHINKTSSAIRITHFPSGIVVQCQNERSQHMNKDKAMQMLKAKLYLLKQEENAAKEAGIRGEVKEIGWGSQIRSYVLQPYTMVKDHRTDVETGNADAVLDGNIDIFINGYLKWLATRSD
;
A
#
# COMPACT_ATOMS: atom_id res chain seq x y z
N GLU A 1 5.34 -5.78 31.20
CA GLU A 1 5.48 -4.29 31.15
C GLU A 1 5.72 -3.88 29.69
N MET A 2 4.65 -3.78 28.90
CA MET A 2 4.71 -3.14 27.58
C MET A 2 4.28 -1.68 27.72
N CYS A 3 5.14 -0.93 28.40
CA CYS A 3 4.95 0.49 28.67
C CYS A 3 5.22 1.30 27.41
N GLY A 4 4.25 2.14 27.04
CA GLY A 4 4.45 3.38 26.30
C GLY A 4 5.12 3.26 24.94
N ARG A 5 4.42 2.74 23.95
CA ARG A 5 4.79 3.01 22.56
C ARG A 5 4.16 4.34 22.16
N ASP A 6 5.01 5.36 22.06
CA ASP A 6 4.60 6.62 21.45
C ASP A 6 4.39 6.38 19.96
N TRP A 7 3.14 6.20 19.59
CA TRP A 7 2.73 6.06 18.19
C TRP A 7 2.17 7.39 17.74
N SER A 8 2.80 8.01 16.73
CA SER A 8 2.24 9.17 16.04
C SER A 8 1.37 8.67 14.88
N SER A 9 0.23 9.30 14.64
CA SER A 9 -0.66 8.95 13.55
C SER A 9 -1.17 10.19 12.82
N ASP A 10 -1.03 10.18 11.49
CA ASP A 10 -1.73 11.11 10.61
C ASP A 10 -3.02 10.45 10.16
N VAL A 11 -4.16 11.15 10.34
CA VAL A 11 -5.49 10.59 10.15
C VAL A 11 -6.23 11.30 9.03
N CYS A 12 -6.71 10.52 8.06
CA CYS A 12 -7.66 10.96 7.04
C CYS A 12 -8.96 10.17 7.21
N SER A 13 -10.08 10.85 7.47
CA SER A 13 -11.38 10.21 7.68
C SER A 13 -12.44 10.75 6.72
N SER A 14 -13.41 9.89 6.36
CA SER A 14 -14.65 10.28 5.72
C SER A 14 -15.85 9.85 6.57
N ASP A 15 -16.77 10.78 6.80
CA ASP A 15 -17.92 10.57 7.68
C ASP A 15 -19.15 10.05 6.92
N LEU A 16 -20.07 9.41 7.65
CA LEU A 16 -21.40 9.04 7.18
C LEU A 16 -22.36 10.22 7.34
N ASP A 17 -23.38 10.32 6.46
CA ASP A 17 -24.34 11.43 6.43
C ASP A 17 -25.15 11.59 7.74
N GLU A 18 -25.44 10.49 8.45
CA GLU A 18 -26.24 10.52 9.69
C GLU A 18 -25.36 10.52 10.94
N ALA A 19 -24.42 9.59 11.06
CA ALA A 19 -23.43 9.53 12.14
C ALA A 19 -22.41 8.41 11.94
N GLY A 20 -21.19 8.63 12.42
CA GLY A 20 -20.10 7.65 12.39
C GLY A 20 -19.15 7.86 11.22
N ILE A 21 -18.14 7.03 11.16
CA ILE A 21 -17.06 7.07 10.18
C ILE A 21 -17.30 6.01 9.11
N LYS A 22 -17.29 6.39 7.84
CA LYS A 22 -17.42 5.48 6.70
C LYS A 22 -16.09 4.79 6.41
N SER A 23 -15.03 5.54 6.40
CA SER A 23 -13.66 5.04 6.21
C SER A 23 -12.68 5.94 6.95
N ILE A 24 -11.60 5.35 7.42
CA ILE A 24 -10.50 6.05 8.06
C ILE A 24 -9.20 5.45 7.58
N THR A 25 -8.24 6.31 7.25
CA THR A 25 -6.87 5.92 6.92
C THR A 25 -5.93 6.67 7.85
N PHE A 26 -5.01 5.99 8.47
CA PHE A 26 -4.01 6.61 9.34
C PHE A 26 -2.69 5.87 9.23
N GLN A 27 -1.61 6.63 9.35
CA GLN A 27 -0.25 6.11 9.39
C GLN A 27 0.14 5.86 10.84
N VAL A 28 0.75 4.73 11.11
CA VAL A 28 1.24 4.35 12.43
C VAL A 28 2.74 4.19 12.38
N ASN A 29 3.47 5.05 13.10
CA ASN A 29 4.91 5.01 13.20
C ASN A 29 5.33 4.33 14.50
N GLY A 30 6.14 3.28 14.41
CA GLY A 30 6.61 2.56 15.58
C GLY A 30 7.48 1.37 15.20
N GLU A 31 8.30 0.93 16.14
CA GLU A 31 9.17 -0.23 15.94
C GLU A 31 8.31 -1.49 15.76
N ASN A 32 8.51 -2.19 14.64
CA ASN A 32 7.76 -3.40 14.26
C ASN A 32 6.22 -3.19 14.16
N ALA A 33 5.74 -1.95 13.96
CA ALA A 33 4.31 -1.62 13.91
C ALA A 33 3.56 -2.50 12.90
N TYR A 34 4.08 -2.66 11.67
CA TYR A 34 3.47 -3.52 10.66
C TYR A 34 3.35 -4.98 11.11
N GLY A 35 4.39 -5.54 11.73
CA GLY A 35 4.40 -6.92 12.23
C GLY A 35 3.29 -7.20 13.25
N TYR A 36 3.03 -6.26 14.15
CA TYR A 36 1.95 -6.35 15.14
C TYR A 36 0.57 -6.11 14.52
N LEU A 37 0.41 -5.03 13.76
CA LEU A 37 -0.87 -4.65 13.17
C LEU A 37 -1.35 -5.61 12.07
N LYS A 38 -0.45 -6.36 11.45
CA LYS A 38 -0.80 -7.45 10.52
C LYS A 38 -1.80 -8.44 11.12
N SER A 39 -1.83 -8.60 12.46
CA SER A 39 -2.80 -9.42 13.16
C SER A 39 -4.24 -8.91 13.03
N GLU A 40 -4.42 -7.60 12.81
CA GLU A 40 -5.73 -6.96 12.70
C GLU A 40 -6.27 -6.92 11.25
N LYS A 41 -5.43 -7.30 10.27
CA LYS A 41 -5.82 -7.32 8.86
C LYS A 41 -6.91 -8.34 8.59
N GLY A 42 -8.06 -7.88 8.12
CA GLY A 42 -9.20 -8.72 7.74
C GLY A 42 -10.55 -8.10 8.07
N VAL A 43 -11.60 -8.92 8.10
CA VAL A 43 -12.96 -8.48 8.36
C VAL A 43 -13.31 -8.66 9.83
N HIS A 44 -13.80 -7.61 10.48
CA HIS A 44 -14.28 -7.60 11.85
C HIS A 44 -15.81 -7.51 11.87
N ARG A 45 -16.45 -8.29 12.71
CA ARG A 45 -17.90 -8.35 12.85
C ARG A 45 -18.31 -7.79 14.21
N LEU A 46 -19.17 -6.77 14.21
CA LEU A 46 -19.78 -6.20 15.42
C LEU A 46 -21.26 -6.58 15.50
N VAL A 47 -21.66 -7.11 16.64
CA VAL A 47 -23.05 -7.44 16.95
C VAL A 47 -23.49 -6.66 18.18
N ARG A 48 -24.40 -5.70 17.99
CA ARG A 48 -24.92 -4.84 19.06
C ARG A 48 -26.38 -4.43 18.81
N ILE A 49 -27.03 -3.91 19.81
CA ILE A 49 -28.26 -3.14 19.63
C ILE A 49 -27.85 -1.81 18.98
N SER A 50 -28.41 -1.53 17.81
CA SER A 50 -28.06 -0.29 17.07
C SER A 50 -28.59 0.93 17.80
N PRO A 51 -27.75 1.93 18.12
CA PRO A 51 -28.19 3.19 18.72
C PRO A 51 -29.06 4.03 17.77
N PHE A 52 -29.02 3.75 16.46
CA PHE A 52 -29.76 4.46 15.42
C PHE A 52 -31.12 3.80 15.10
N ASN A 53 -31.43 2.65 15.70
CA ASN A 53 -32.67 1.94 15.46
C ASN A 53 -33.64 2.17 16.63
N ALA A 54 -34.68 2.97 16.41
CA ALA A 54 -35.72 3.26 17.41
C ALA A 54 -36.42 1.99 17.96
N ALA A 55 -36.44 0.89 17.21
CA ALA A 55 -37.01 -0.38 17.63
C ALA A 55 -36.06 -1.22 18.54
N GLY A 56 -34.85 -0.75 18.83
CA GLY A 56 -33.88 -1.42 19.70
C GLY A 56 -33.46 -2.82 19.20
N LYS A 57 -33.53 -3.09 17.91
CA LYS A 57 -33.19 -4.39 17.36
C LYS A 57 -31.69 -4.62 17.36
N ARG A 58 -31.28 -5.84 17.66
CA ARG A 58 -29.90 -6.32 17.52
C ARG A 58 -29.53 -6.38 16.04
N GLN A 59 -28.42 -5.74 15.68
CA GLN A 59 -27.91 -5.67 14.31
C GLN A 59 -26.46 -6.11 14.24
N THR A 60 -26.04 -6.49 13.05
CA THR A 60 -24.66 -6.88 12.74
C THR A 60 -24.07 -5.90 11.75
N SER A 61 -22.87 -5.40 12.06
CA SER A 61 -22.08 -4.56 11.18
C SER A 61 -20.73 -5.22 10.89
N PHE A 62 -20.20 -4.97 9.72
CA PHE A 62 -18.88 -5.45 9.32
C PHE A 62 -17.97 -4.27 8.99
N VAL A 63 -16.70 -4.40 9.38
CA VAL A 63 -15.63 -3.45 9.07
C VAL A 63 -14.46 -4.25 8.51
N SER A 64 -13.90 -3.81 7.39
CA SER A 64 -12.63 -4.37 6.91
C SER A 64 -11.48 -3.49 7.40
N CYS A 65 -10.46 -4.12 7.94
CA CYS A 65 -9.19 -3.50 8.27
C CYS A 65 -8.13 -3.98 7.28
N ASP A 66 -7.51 -3.05 6.56
CA ASP A 66 -6.36 -3.34 5.71
C ASP A 66 -5.12 -2.72 6.33
N VAL A 67 -4.04 -3.47 6.37
CA VAL A 67 -2.77 -3.05 6.95
C VAL A 67 -1.69 -3.25 5.90
N MET A 68 -0.99 -2.17 5.58
CA MET A 68 0.09 -2.16 4.61
C MET A 68 1.36 -1.58 5.24
N PRO A 69 2.54 -2.09 4.88
CA PRO A 69 3.77 -1.41 5.26
C PRO A 69 3.88 -0.10 4.48
N ASP A 70 4.42 0.92 5.13
CA ASP A 70 4.85 2.13 4.45
C ASP A 70 6.16 1.80 3.73
N ILE A 71 6.12 1.81 2.41
CA ILE A 71 7.29 1.59 1.57
C ILE A 71 7.78 2.98 1.18
N GLU A 72 8.86 3.43 1.81
CA GLU A 72 9.52 4.67 1.39
C GLU A 72 9.82 4.58 -0.10
N GLU A 73 9.16 5.41 -0.88
CA GLU A 73 9.46 5.59 -2.29
C GLU A 73 10.78 6.37 -2.39
N ASP A 74 11.88 5.65 -2.47
CA ASP A 74 13.16 6.22 -2.86
C ASP A 74 13.08 6.60 -4.35
N LEU A 75 12.56 7.81 -4.59
CA LEU A 75 12.24 8.34 -5.93
C LEU A 75 13.47 8.89 -6.67
N ASP A 76 14.63 8.85 -6.03
CA ASP A 76 15.86 9.33 -6.63
C ASP A 76 16.40 8.26 -7.60
N ILE A 77 16.14 8.48 -8.90
CA ILE A 77 16.66 7.62 -9.96
C ILE A 77 17.99 8.18 -10.41
N GLU A 78 19.05 7.65 -9.85
CA GLU A 78 20.39 7.89 -10.31
C GLU A 78 20.69 6.97 -11.50
N VAL A 79 20.93 7.58 -12.68
CA VAL A 79 21.32 6.86 -13.89
C VAL A 79 22.84 6.98 -14.02
N LYS A 80 23.54 5.88 -13.87
CA LYS A 80 25.00 5.82 -14.02
C LYS A 80 25.37 5.80 -15.49
N ASP A 81 26.44 6.48 -15.84
CA ASP A 81 26.92 6.54 -17.23
C ASP A 81 27.36 5.17 -17.77
N GLU A 82 27.77 4.25 -16.90
CA GLU A 82 28.15 2.87 -17.25
C GLU A 82 26.95 1.97 -17.60
N ASP A 83 25.74 2.33 -17.14
CA ASP A 83 24.51 1.59 -17.40
C ASP A 83 23.79 2.02 -18.68
N ILE A 84 24.30 3.07 -19.33
CA ILE A 84 23.68 3.62 -20.54
C ILE A 84 24.62 3.55 -21.73
N ARG A 85 24.07 3.32 -22.91
CA ARG A 85 24.72 3.48 -24.19
C ARG A 85 24.04 4.59 -24.98
N ILE A 86 24.83 5.56 -25.43
CA ILE A 86 24.37 6.69 -26.23
C ILE A 86 24.83 6.51 -27.66
N ASP A 87 23.88 6.32 -28.56
CA ASP A 87 24.13 6.22 -29.98
C ASP A 87 23.62 7.48 -30.70
N THR A 88 24.44 8.06 -31.56
CA THR A 88 24.04 9.18 -32.41
C THR A 88 23.73 8.67 -33.82
N TYR A 89 22.63 9.14 -34.37
CA TYR A 89 22.23 8.77 -35.74
C TYR A 89 21.65 9.96 -36.51
N ARG A 90 21.47 9.77 -37.82
CA ARG A 90 20.87 10.80 -38.66
C ARG A 90 19.36 10.78 -38.50
N SER A 91 18.77 11.93 -38.19
CA SER A 91 17.32 12.06 -38.12
C SER A 91 16.72 11.80 -39.52
N SER A 92 15.65 10.98 -39.54
CA SER A 92 14.85 10.75 -40.74
C SER A 92 13.56 11.57 -40.66
N GLY A 93 13.32 12.46 -41.61
CA GLY A 93 12.11 13.28 -41.70
C GLY A 93 12.06 14.15 -42.95
N ALA A 94 10.90 14.67 -43.28
CA ALA A 94 10.68 15.62 -44.35
C ALA A 94 11.29 16.98 -43.98
N GLY A 95 12.57 17.17 -44.26
CA GLY A 95 13.32 18.40 -44.02
C GLY A 95 14.44 18.58 -45.06
N GLY A 96 14.78 19.83 -45.32
CA GLY A 96 15.76 20.20 -46.36
C GLY A 96 17.17 19.62 -46.12
N GLN A 97 18.11 19.97 -47.03
CA GLN A 97 19.48 19.42 -47.10
C GLN A 97 20.28 19.44 -45.77
N HIS A 98 19.89 20.23 -44.78
CA HIS A 98 20.60 20.35 -43.50
C HIS A 98 20.31 19.17 -42.56
N ILE A 99 19.09 18.60 -42.58
CA ILE A 99 18.68 17.49 -41.73
C ILE A 99 19.40 16.19 -42.12
N ASN A 100 19.72 16.03 -43.40
CA ASN A 100 20.37 14.83 -43.91
C ASN A 100 21.90 14.81 -43.73
N LYS A 101 22.50 15.93 -43.28
CA LYS A 101 23.96 16.04 -43.12
C LYS A 101 24.45 15.97 -41.69
N THR A 102 23.58 16.22 -40.69
CA THR A 102 23.97 16.25 -39.26
C THR A 102 23.36 15.09 -38.50
N SER A 103 24.19 14.34 -37.76
CA SER A 103 23.75 13.27 -36.86
C SER A 103 23.34 13.89 -35.53
N SER A 104 22.19 14.58 -35.50
CA SER A 104 21.68 15.25 -34.30
C SER A 104 20.73 14.39 -33.47
N ALA A 105 20.22 13.29 -34.02
CA ALA A 105 19.35 12.39 -33.31
C ALA A 105 20.14 11.52 -32.32
N ILE A 106 19.57 11.34 -31.13
CA ILE A 106 20.13 10.56 -30.00
C ILE A 106 19.23 9.37 -29.69
N ARG A 107 19.87 8.22 -29.48
CA ARG A 107 19.25 7.02 -28.88
C ARG A 107 20.01 6.67 -27.63
N ILE A 108 19.31 6.52 -26.52
CA ILE A 108 19.87 6.04 -25.26
C ILE A 108 19.27 4.67 -24.98
N THR A 109 20.13 3.69 -24.73
CA THR A 109 19.75 2.34 -24.30
C THR A 109 20.24 2.15 -22.87
N HIS A 110 19.33 1.84 -21.97
CA HIS A 110 19.65 1.53 -20.58
C HIS A 110 19.73 0.00 -20.43
N PHE A 111 20.91 -0.52 -20.11
CA PHE A 111 21.17 -1.95 -20.10
C PHE A 111 20.39 -2.72 -19.02
N PRO A 112 20.34 -2.26 -17.75
CA PRO A 112 19.67 -3.04 -16.70
C PRO A 112 18.17 -3.23 -16.93
N SER A 113 17.47 -2.22 -17.45
CA SER A 113 16.03 -2.27 -17.71
C SER A 113 15.66 -2.59 -19.16
N GLY A 114 16.61 -2.60 -20.07
CA GLY A 114 16.36 -2.77 -21.52
C GLY A 114 15.59 -1.62 -22.17
N ILE A 115 15.35 -0.51 -21.47
CA ILE A 115 14.59 0.64 -21.98
C ILE A 115 15.42 1.36 -23.05
N VAL A 116 14.78 1.62 -24.18
CA VAL A 116 15.36 2.42 -25.27
C VAL A 116 14.55 3.69 -25.43
N VAL A 117 15.24 4.83 -25.49
CA VAL A 117 14.67 6.16 -25.70
C VAL A 117 15.33 6.82 -26.90
N GLN A 118 14.55 7.53 -27.70
CA GLN A 118 15.05 8.25 -28.88
C GLN A 118 14.54 9.69 -28.87
N CYS A 119 15.40 10.64 -29.17
CA CYS A 119 15.03 12.04 -29.33
C CYS A 119 15.70 12.64 -30.58
N GLN A 120 14.90 13.30 -31.44
CA GLN A 120 15.35 13.92 -32.68
C GLN A 120 14.68 15.29 -32.94
N ASN A 121 13.99 15.83 -31.90
CA ASN A 121 13.12 17.00 -32.08
C ASN A 121 13.89 18.31 -32.16
N GLU A 122 15.13 18.35 -31.67
CA GLU A 122 15.94 19.56 -31.60
C GLU A 122 17.05 19.53 -32.65
N ARG A 123 17.49 20.74 -33.04
CA ARG A 123 18.61 20.89 -33.96
C ARG A 123 19.96 20.60 -33.30
N SER A 124 20.05 20.76 -31.99
CA SER A 124 21.26 20.53 -31.22
C SER A 124 21.31 19.10 -30.67
N GLN A 125 22.42 18.41 -30.90
CA GLN A 125 22.70 17.08 -30.35
C GLN A 125 22.68 17.10 -28.82
N HIS A 126 23.20 18.14 -28.17
CA HIS A 126 23.16 18.28 -26.69
C HIS A 126 21.74 18.37 -26.16
N MET A 127 20.89 19.20 -26.78
CA MET A 127 19.50 19.33 -26.36
C MET A 127 18.73 18.02 -26.54
N ASN A 128 19.01 17.27 -27.61
CA ASN A 128 18.41 15.94 -27.79
C ASN A 128 18.90 14.93 -26.73
N LYS A 129 20.18 15.02 -26.33
CA LYS A 129 20.71 14.16 -25.23
C LYS A 129 20.02 14.47 -23.90
N ASP A 130 19.90 15.74 -23.55
CA ASP A 130 19.27 16.15 -22.29
C ASP A 130 17.80 15.74 -22.24
N LYS A 131 17.04 15.93 -23.33
CA LYS A 131 15.66 15.49 -23.44
C LYS A 131 15.55 13.97 -23.42
N ALA A 132 16.41 13.25 -24.10
CA ALA A 132 16.42 11.79 -24.07
C ALA A 132 16.72 11.26 -22.66
N MET A 133 17.62 11.92 -21.92
CA MET A 133 17.92 11.57 -20.53
C MET A 133 16.70 11.82 -19.61
N GLN A 134 16.01 12.94 -19.78
CA GLN A 134 14.76 13.21 -19.04
C GLN A 134 13.69 12.17 -19.35
N MET A 135 13.52 11.80 -20.62
CA MET A 135 12.58 10.76 -21.03
C MET A 135 12.96 9.38 -20.46
N LEU A 136 14.25 9.06 -20.38
CA LEU A 136 14.73 7.83 -19.76
C LEU A 136 14.40 7.80 -18.27
N LYS A 137 14.73 8.88 -17.54
CA LYS A 137 14.40 9.00 -16.10
C LYS A 137 12.90 8.87 -15.86
N ALA A 138 12.05 9.49 -16.66
CA ALA A 138 10.60 9.39 -16.54
C ALA A 138 10.10 7.94 -16.76
N LYS A 139 10.67 7.21 -17.74
CA LYS A 139 10.31 5.80 -17.97
C LYS A 139 10.79 4.88 -16.86
N LEU A 140 12.00 5.10 -16.34
CA LEU A 140 12.52 4.35 -15.20
C LEU A 140 11.67 4.59 -13.94
N TYR A 141 11.21 5.82 -13.74
CA TYR A 141 10.30 6.17 -12.65
C TYR A 141 8.99 5.37 -12.73
N LEU A 142 8.36 5.35 -13.91
CA LEU A 142 7.12 4.58 -14.11
C LEU A 142 7.34 3.08 -13.87
N LEU A 143 8.45 2.52 -14.36
CA LEU A 143 8.77 1.11 -14.14
C LEU A 143 8.97 0.80 -12.65
N LYS A 144 9.68 1.66 -11.92
CA LYS A 144 9.89 1.52 -10.48
C LYS A 144 8.55 1.62 -9.72
N GLN A 145 7.66 2.52 -10.13
CA GLN A 145 6.33 2.65 -9.58
C GLN A 145 5.48 1.39 -9.81
N GLU A 146 5.53 0.81 -11.02
CA GLU A 146 4.85 -0.45 -11.35
C GLU A 146 5.40 -1.62 -10.52
N GLU A 147 6.71 -1.71 -10.34
CA GLU A 147 7.35 -2.72 -9.48
C GLU A 147 6.93 -2.57 -8.02
N ASN A 148 6.87 -1.35 -7.49
CA ASN A 148 6.41 -1.08 -6.13
C ASN A 148 4.94 -1.44 -5.97
N ALA A 149 4.08 -1.04 -6.91
CA ALA A 149 2.68 -1.41 -6.92
C ALA A 149 2.47 -2.94 -6.98
N ALA A 150 3.28 -3.66 -7.75
CA ALA A 150 3.26 -5.12 -7.80
C ALA A 150 3.70 -5.75 -6.46
N LYS A 151 4.72 -5.20 -5.80
CA LYS A 151 5.16 -5.63 -4.47
C LYS A 151 4.05 -5.39 -3.43
N GLU A 152 3.43 -4.21 -3.45
CA GLU A 152 2.28 -3.88 -2.57
C GLU A 152 1.11 -4.83 -2.79
N ALA A 153 0.75 -5.11 -4.05
CA ALA A 153 -0.29 -6.06 -4.39
C ALA A 153 0.02 -7.47 -3.87
N GLY A 154 1.28 -7.92 -3.99
CA GLY A 154 1.76 -9.18 -3.44
C GLY A 154 1.67 -9.24 -1.91
N ILE A 155 1.98 -8.14 -1.21
CA ILE A 155 1.88 -8.03 0.25
C ILE A 155 0.41 -7.93 0.69
N ARG A 156 -0.40 -7.22 -0.11
CA ARG A 156 -1.82 -7.04 0.16
C ARG A 156 -2.57 -8.39 0.18
N GLY A 157 -2.21 -9.32 -0.70
CA GLY A 157 -2.87 -10.61 -0.84
C GLY A 157 -4.34 -10.48 -1.30
N GLU A 158 -5.09 -11.57 -1.25
CA GLU A 158 -6.51 -11.56 -1.58
C GLU A 158 -7.32 -10.76 -0.57
N VAL A 159 -7.98 -9.71 -1.03
CA VAL A 159 -8.98 -8.97 -0.25
C VAL A 159 -10.24 -9.83 -0.18
N LYS A 160 -10.52 -10.41 0.99
CA LYS A 160 -11.75 -11.18 1.20
C LYS A 160 -12.96 -10.26 1.17
N GLU A 161 -14.03 -10.71 0.52
CA GLU A 161 -15.30 -9.97 0.54
C GLU A 161 -15.78 -9.70 1.96
N ILE A 162 -16.31 -8.47 2.16
CA ILE A 162 -16.88 -8.05 3.44
C ILE A 162 -18.23 -8.74 3.62
N GLY A 163 -18.26 -9.84 4.39
CA GLY A 163 -19.50 -10.60 4.58
C GLY A 163 -19.39 -11.76 5.55
N TRP A 164 -20.45 -12.53 5.60
CA TRP A 164 -20.54 -13.71 6.45
C TRP A 164 -19.52 -14.78 6.02
N GLY A 165 -18.80 -15.33 6.99
CA GLY A 165 -17.80 -16.37 6.76
C GLY A 165 -16.36 -15.85 6.56
N SER A 166 -16.18 -14.57 6.28
CA SER A 166 -14.86 -13.95 6.08
C SER A 166 -14.28 -13.28 7.33
N GLN A 167 -15.06 -13.22 8.42
CA GLN A 167 -14.66 -12.52 9.64
C GLN A 167 -13.49 -13.20 10.35
N ILE A 168 -12.48 -12.42 10.70
CA ILE A 168 -11.36 -12.87 11.54
C ILE A 168 -11.69 -12.74 13.03
N ARG A 169 -12.47 -11.73 13.43
CA ARG A 169 -12.84 -11.47 14.81
C ARG A 169 -14.30 -11.04 14.93
N SER A 170 -14.99 -11.51 15.96
CA SER A 170 -16.36 -11.13 16.28
C SER A 170 -16.43 -10.46 17.64
N TYR A 171 -17.10 -9.32 17.68
CA TYR A 171 -17.40 -8.53 18.86
C TYR A 171 -18.91 -8.64 19.11
N VAL A 172 -19.31 -9.29 20.18
CA VAL A 172 -20.71 -9.44 20.58
C VAL A 172 -20.91 -8.65 21.87
N LEU A 173 -21.80 -7.66 21.84
CA LEU A 173 -22.12 -6.83 23.01
C LEU A 173 -23.44 -7.22 23.65
N GLN A 174 -24.38 -7.86 22.93
CA GLN A 174 -25.67 -8.33 23.42
C GLN A 174 -26.03 -9.67 22.80
N PRO A 175 -26.69 -10.59 23.54
CA PRO A 175 -27.13 -10.51 24.93
C PRO A 175 -26.03 -10.78 25.97
N TYR A 176 -24.85 -11.17 25.55
CA TYR A 176 -23.65 -11.37 26.36
C TYR A 176 -22.50 -10.66 25.71
N THR A 177 -21.48 -10.29 26.49
CA THR A 177 -20.27 -9.64 26.01
C THR A 177 -19.22 -10.70 25.71
N MET A 178 -18.71 -10.70 24.46
CA MET A 178 -17.64 -11.61 24.04
C MET A 178 -16.90 -11.04 22.83
N VAL A 179 -15.60 -11.12 22.86
CA VAL A 179 -14.75 -10.91 21.67
C VAL A 179 -14.01 -12.22 21.41
N LYS A 180 -14.13 -12.73 20.19
CA LYS A 180 -13.48 -13.98 19.77
C LYS A 180 -12.77 -13.82 18.44
N ASP A 181 -11.50 -14.21 18.39
CA ASP A 181 -10.74 -14.34 17.13
C ASP A 181 -10.90 -15.78 16.61
N HIS A 182 -11.44 -15.91 15.40
CA HIS A 182 -11.76 -17.20 14.77
C HIS A 182 -10.54 -17.94 14.21
N ARG A 183 -9.38 -17.28 14.13
CA ARG A 183 -8.14 -17.88 13.62
C ARG A 183 -7.35 -18.60 14.72
N THR A 184 -7.41 -18.03 15.94
CA THR A 184 -6.61 -18.48 17.08
C THR A 184 -7.45 -19.07 18.20
N ASP A 185 -8.79 -18.96 18.10
CA ASP A 185 -9.76 -19.32 19.15
C ASP A 185 -9.58 -18.56 20.47
N VAL A 186 -8.75 -17.51 20.48
CA VAL A 186 -8.61 -16.64 21.65
C VAL A 186 -9.90 -15.84 21.85
N GLU A 187 -10.41 -15.86 23.08
CA GLU A 187 -11.65 -15.14 23.43
C GLU A 187 -11.54 -14.42 24.77
N THR A 188 -12.32 -13.35 24.94
CA THR A 188 -12.45 -12.59 26.16
C THR A 188 -13.86 -12.06 26.34
N GLY A 189 -14.35 -12.01 27.57
CA GLY A 189 -15.64 -11.40 27.91
C GLY A 189 -15.59 -9.87 28.05
N ASN A 190 -14.43 -9.27 28.15
CA ASN A 190 -14.26 -7.83 28.33
C ASN A 190 -14.16 -7.10 26.99
N ALA A 191 -15.31 -6.93 26.32
CA ALA A 191 -15.34 -6.27 25.01
C ALA A 191 -15.01 -4.78 25.09
N ASP A 192 -15.37 -4.11 26.19
CA ASP A 192 -15.11 -2.68 26.36
C ASP A 192 -13.59 -2.40 26.40
N ALA A 193 -12.84 -3.18 27.17
CA ALA A 193 -11.39 -3.04 27.21
C ALA A 193 -10.72 -3.29 25.84
N VAL A 194 -11.27 -4.22 25.04
CA VAL A 194 -10.75 -4.47 23.69
C VAL A 194 -11.05 -3.31 22.76
N LEU A 195 -12.23 -2.70 22.86
CA LEU A 195 -12.60 -1.51 22.09
C LEU A 195 -11.79 -0.28 22.51
N ASP A 196 -11.37 -0.22 23.77
CA ASP A 196 -10.49 0.83 24.30
C ASP A 196 -9.00 0.59 23.96
N GLY A 197 -8.68 -0.46 23.19
CA GLY A 197 -7.34 -0.70 22.67
C GLY A 197 -6.56 -1.85 23.31
N ASN A 198 -7.10 -2.57 24.29
CA ASN A 198 -6.43 -3.74 24.87
C ASN A 198 -6.56 -4.97 23.94
N ILE A 199 -5.82 -4.95 22.83
CA ILE A 199 -5.80 -5.97 21.77
C ILE A 199 -4.60 -6.93 21.86
N ASP A 200 -3.69 -6.72 22.81
CA ASP A 200 -2.44 -7.48 22.95
C ASP A 200 -2.63 -9.00 23.04
N ILE A 201 -3.71 -9.44 23.67
CA ILE A 201 -4.05 -10.87 23.78
C ILE A 201 -4.28 -11.50 22.40
N PHE A 202 -4.90 -10.78 21.47
CA PHE A 202 -5.17 -11.23 20.11
C PHE A 202 -3.93 -11.15 19.24
N ILE A 203 -3.15 -10.07 19.36
CA ILE A 203 -1.85 -9.91 18.68
C ILE A 203 -0.93 -11.07 19.04
N ASN A 204 -0.73 -11.30 20.34
CA ASN A 204 0.13 -12.38 20.82
C ASN A 204 -0.40 -13.78 20.43
N GLY A 205 -1.72 -13.96 20.48
CA GLY A 205 -2.37 -15.19 20.01
C GLY A 205 -2.09 -15.44 18.52
N TYR A 206 -2.24 -14.41 17.70
CA TYR A 206 -1.97 -14.50 16.27
C TYR A 206 -0.50 -14.77 15.94
N LEU A 207 0.43 -14.10 16.61
CA LEU A 207 1.86 -14.31 16.41
C LEU A 207 2.28 -15.74 16.77
N LYS A 208 1.75 -16.29 17.88
CA LYS A 208 1.97 -17.70 18.27
C LYS A 208 1.40 -18.66 17.22
N TRP A 209 0.18 -18.42 16.78
CA TRP A 209 -0.49 -19.24 15.75
C TRP A 209 0.28 -19.22 14.43
N LEU A 210 0.84 -18.05 14.04
CA LEU A 210 1.66 -17.92 12.84
C LEU A 210 2.96 -18.72 12.96
N ALA A 211 3.64 -18.64 14.12
CA ALA A 211 4.86 -19.39 14.37
C ALA A 211 4.66 -20.91 14.28
N THR A 212 3.52 -21.43 14.75
CA THR A 212 3.20 -22.87 14.68
C THR A 212 2.82 -23.38 13.28
N ARG A 213 2.57 -22.48 12.31
CA ARG A 213 2.24 -22.83 10.92
C ARG A 213 3.43 -22.73 9.98
N SER A 214 4.51 -22.13 10.43
CA SER A 214 5.74 -21.96 9.63
C SER A 214 6.67 -23.18 9.68
N ASP A 215 6.30 -24.17 10.47
CA ASP A 215 6.91 -25.52 10.49
C ASP A 215 6.04 -26.48 9.67
#